data_b89e1eed0ec9aa08643ae52e2ae050ad
#
_entry.id   b89e1eed0ec9aa08643ae52e2ae050ad
#
_cell.length_a   1.000
_cell.length_b   1.000
_cell.length_c   1.000
_cell.angle_alpha   90.00
_cell.angle_beta   90.00
_cell.angle_gamma   90.00
#
_symmetry.space_group_name_H-M   'P 1'
#
loop_
_entity.id
_entity.type
_entity.pdbx_description
1 polymer ?
#
loop_
_entity_poly.entity_id
_entity_poly.type
_entity_poly.pdbx_seq_one_letter_code
_entity_poly.pdbx_strand_id
1 'polypeptide(L)'
;MRASGILMPVFSLPGPFGIGTLGKEAFAFVDFLADAKQTYWQILPIGPTGYGDSPYQSFSAFAGNPYFIDYRLLADVGLLTADEVPAARPVGPIDYGALYNERPVILKKAADRLLAASSPAYKAFCKEQAFWLEDYALFMAVKAEQGQAGLADWPDDLRCRKPEAIAAAKQRLAGAVDYYKAVQFFFYTQWNALKTYANSHGIQLVGDIPIYVSPDSSDLWTHPELFQTDGAVHLTSVAGCPPDAFAADGQLWGNPLYDWPRHEAEDFRWWKQRIKHATSIYDVVRIDHFRGFESYYSIPAGNKTAAGGHWEKGPDRAFIDAIHKALGEGGIIAEDLGYLTPEVKAMLAASGYPGMKIMQFAFDSREPGNYLPYTYPRNSVVYTGTHDNVTAEGWRQSASAEDVAYACRYLRCAPEDLTEAMICACLSCVSDMAVIPLADWLHLDAEARINTPSTQGANWQWRLTQPLTPALSAHIAELTALYHRVPGEEL
;
A
#
# COMPACT_ATOMS: atom_id res chain seq x y z
N MET A 1 1.68 -24.50 -0.40
CA MET A 1 0.20 -24.65 -0.42
C MET A 1 -0.31 -23.72 -1.52
N ARG A 2 -1.18 -24.21 -2.41
CA ARG A 2 -1.81 -23.35 -3.44
C ARG A 2 -2.95 -22.56 -2.79
N ALA A 3 -3.03 -21.27 -3.06
CA ALA A 3 -4.08 -20.42 -2.49
C ALA A 3 -4.45 -19.29 -3.46
N SER A 4 -5.60 -18.67 -3.25
CA SER A 4 -6.04 -17.51 -4.01
C SER A 4 -6.46 -16.36 -3.09
N GLY A 5 -6.53 -15.17 -3.67
CA GLY A 5 -6.96 -13.95 -3.01
C GLY A 5 -7.53 -12.93 -3.98
N ILE A 6 -8.10 -11.89 -3.40
CA ILE A 6 -8.64 -10.75 -4.15
C ILE A 6 -7.89 -9.49 -3.75
N LEU A 7 -7.47 -8.71 -4.77
CA LEU A 7 -6.95 -7.36 -4.56
C LEU A 7 -8.12 -6.38 -4.55
N MET A 8 -8.29 -5.68 -3.42
CA MET A 8 -9.30 -4.63 -3.25
C MET A 8 -8.81 -3.62 -2.23
N PRO A 9 -8.47 -2.39 -2.62
CA PRO A 9 -8.06 -1.35 -1.68
C PRO A 9 -9.18 -1.01 -0.70
N VAL A 10 -8.81 -0.69 0.56
CA VAL A 10 -9.79 -0.27 1.57
C VAL A 10 -10.57 0.96 1.11
N PHE A 11 -9.90 1.94 0.51
CA PHE A 11 -10.56 3.16 0.01
C PHE A 11 -11.60 2.90 -1.08
N SER A 12 -11.43 1.80 -1.85
CA SER A 12 -12.35 1.43 -2.93
C SER A 12 -13.60 0.69 -2.46
N LEU A 13 -13.66 0.26 -1.20
CA LEU A 13 -14.88 -0.34 -0.65
C LEU A 13 -16.07 0.62 -0.73
N PRO A 14 -17.31 0.12 -0.92
CA PRO A 14 -18.48 0.95 -0.78
C PRO A 14 -18.56 1.49 0.66
N GLY A 15 -19.29 2.54 0.88
CA GLY A 15 -19.45 3.12 2.22
C GLY A 15 -20.02 4.53 2.15
N PRO A 16 -20.71 4.99 3.21
CA PRO A 16 -21.51 6.19 3.16
C PRO A 16 -20.73 7.49 3.32
N PHE A 17 -19.43 7.43 3.64
CA PHE A 17 -18.67 8.63 4.06
C PHE A 17 -17.67 9.13 3.02
N GLY A 18 -17.97 8.94 1.73
CA GLY A 18 -17.15 9.45 0.62
C GLY A 18 -15.90 8.62 0.29
N ILE A 19 -15.59 7.61 1.07
CA ILE A 19 -14.45 6.68 0.91
C ILE A 19 -14.78 5.35 1.59
N GLY A 20 -14.10 4.26 1.24
CA GLY A 20 -14.16 3.02 2.00
C GLY A 20 -13.59 3.19 3.40
N THR A 21 -14.24 2.59 4.40
CA THR A 21 -13.87 2.68 5.82
C THR A 21 -13.72 1.30 6.46
N LEU A 22 -13.13 1.25 7.65
CA LEU A 22 -12.95 0.05 8.47
C LEU A 22 -14.25 -0.37 9.20
N GLY A 23 -15.40 -0.04 8.61
CA GLY A 23 -16.73 -0.28 9.16
C GLY A 23 -17.42 -1.48 8.52
N LYS A 24 -18.75 -1.45 8.60
CA LYS A 24 -19.64 -2.56 8.18
C LYS A 24 -19.31 -3.12 6.79
N GLU A 25 -18.97 -2.26 5.85
CA GLU A 25 -18.71 -2.66 4.46
C GLU A 25 -17.39 -3.45 4.31
N ALA A 26 -16.39 -3.15 5.16
CA ALA A 26 -15.15 -3.94 5.21
C ALA A 26 -15.37 -5.32 5.83
N PHE A 27 -16.21 -5.43 6.88
CA PHE A 27 -16.59 -6.71 7.47
C PHE A 27 -17.40 -7.55 6.48
N ALA A 28 -18.37 -6.95 5.78
CA ALA A 28 -19.14 -7.64 4.74
C ALA A 28 -18.27 -8.10 3.57
N PHE A 29 -17.17 -7.39 3.27
CA PHE A 29 -16.20 -7.84 2.27
C PHE A 29 -15.42 -9.08 2.75
N VAL A 30 -15.11 -9.17 4.03
CA VAL A 30 -14.52 -10.40 4.62
C VAL A 30 -15.48 -11.58 4.48
N ASP A 31 -16.78 -11.38 4.78
CA ASP A 31 -17.80 -12.43 4.60
C ASP A 31 -17.86 -12.88 3.13
N PHE A 32 -17.86 -11.93 2.20
CA PHE A 32 -17.83 -12.24 0.76
C PHE A 32 -16.59 -13.08 0.37
N LEU A 33 -15.42 -12.73 0.89
CA LEU A 33 -14.18 -13.48 0.62
C LEU A 33 -14.26 -14.92 1.17
N ALA A 34 -14.81 -15.09 2.36
CA ALA A 34 -15.01 -16.41 2.96
C ALA A 34 -16.00 -17.26 2.14
N ASP A 35 -17.13 -16.68 1.71
CA ASP A 35 -18.10 -17.33 0.83
C ASP A 35 -17.47 -17.71 -0.52
N ALA A 36 -16.58 -16.85 -1.06
CA ALA A 36 -15.80 -17.07 -2.27
C ALA A 36 -14.60 -18.04 -2.07
N LYS A 37 -14.43 -18.63 -0.89
CA LYS A 37 -13.33 -19.56 -0.53
C LYS A 37 -11.94 -18.98 -0.76
N GLN A 38 -11.78 -17.67 -0.57
CA GLN A 38 -10.48 -17.02 -0.70
C GLN A 38 -9.66 -17.19 0.57
N THR A 39 -8.34 -17.15 0.44
CA THR A 39 -7.39 -17.13 1.56
C THR A 39 -6.91 -15.73 1.84
N TYR A 40 -6.76 -14.89 0.80
CA TYR A 40 -6.09 -13.60 0.92
C TYR A 40 -6.98 -12.43 0.50
N TRP A 41 -6.92 -11.37 1.29
CA TRP A 41 -7.36 -10.04 0.90
C TRP A 41 -6.12 -9.16 0.76
N GLN A 42 -5.74 -8.81 -0.48
CA GLN A 42 -4.66 -7.87 -0.72
C GLN A 42 -5.20 -6.45 -0.78
N ILE A 43 -4.54 -5.57 -0.04
CA ILE A 43 -4.84 -4.13 0.02
C ILE A 43 -3.62 -3.32 -0.44
N LEU A 44 -3.81 -2.01 -0.59
CA LEU A 44 -2.73 -1.06 -0.81
C LEU A 44 -2.29 -0.44 0.53
N PRO A 45 -1.17 0.35 0.56
CA PRO A 45 -0.70 0.96 1.80
C PRO A 45 -1.81 1.74 2.50
N ILE A 46 -1.90 1.60 3.82
CA ILE A 46 -2.95 2.19 4.65
C ILE A 46 -2.49 3.42 5.43
N GLY A 47 -1.35 4.00 5.04
CA GLY A 47 -0.83 5.22 5.66
C GLY A 47 -1.60 6.48 5.27
N PRO A 48 -1.47 7.58 6.07
CA PRO A 48 -2.07 8.86 5.75
C PRO A 48 -1.47 9.45 4.49
N THR A 49 -2.31 9.89 3.57
CA THR A 49 -1.90 10.42 2.26
C THR A 49 -1.74 11.94 2.29
N GLY A 50 -0.78 12.44 1.49
CA GLY A 50 -0.57 13.86 1.27
C GLY A 50 -1.20 14.37 -0.03
N TYR A 51 -0.67 15.45 -0.56
CA TYR A 51 -1.08 16.00 -1.86
C TYR A 51 -0.83 14.97 -2.95
N GLY A 52 -1.83 14.79 -3.83
CA GLY A 52 -1.81 13.76 -4.88
C GLY A 52 -2.39 12.41 -4.46
N ASP A 53 -2.81 12.28 -3.20
CA ASP A 53 -3.61 11.18 -2.65
C ASP A 53 -3.02 9.77 -2.78
N SER A 54 -1.77 9.67 -3.23
CA SER A 54 -1.06 8.39 -3.41
C SER A 54 -0.81 7.70 -2.06
N PRO A 55 -1.26 6.46 -1.86
CA PRO A 55 -0.94 5.70 -0.66
C PRO A 55 0.56 5.37 -0.53
N TYR A 56 1.33 5.51 -1.60
CA TYR A 56 2.79 5.32 -1.61
C TYR A 56 3.57 6.57 -1.19
N GLN A 57 2.89 7.71 -0.98
CA GLN A 57 3.46 8.97 -0.51
C GLN A 57 2.86 9.33 0.86
N SER A 58 3.12 8.48 1.85
CA SER A 58 2.56 8.64 3.19
C SER A 58 3.40 9.57 4.06
N PHE A 59 2.74 10.31 4.96
CA PHE A 59 3.39 11.11 6.00
C PHE A 59 4.13 10.29 7.07
N SER A 60 3.95 8.97 7.09
CA SER A 60 4.64 8.07 8.02
C SER A 60 4.63 6.63 7.50
N ALA A 61 5.72 5.92 7.74
CA ALA A 61 5.83 4.48 7.50
C ALA A 61 5.05 3.62 8.51
N PHE A 62 4.48 4.23 9.57
CA PHE A 62 3.85 3.55 10.69
C PHE A 62 2.38 3.96 10.91
N ALA A 63 2.02 5.19 10.60
CA ALA A 63 0.69 5.72 10.89
C ALA A 63 -0.39 5.16 9.95
N GLY A 64 -1.60 5.04 10.48
CA GLY A 64 -2.79 4.68 9.70
C GLY A 64 -3.55 5.88 9.16
N ASN A 65 -4.26 5.69 8.04
CA ASN A 65 -4.97 6.73 7.33
C ASN A 65 -6.26 7.16 8.08
N PRO A 66 -6.37 8.41 8.53
CA PRO A 66 -7.55 8.91 9.22
C PRO A 66 -8.84 8.79 8.38
N TYR A 67 -8.71 8.77 7.05
CA TYR A 67 -9.87 8.65 6.16
C TYR A 67 -10.57 7.30 6.24
N PHE A 68 -9.90 6.25 6.74
CA PHE A 68 -10.49 4.92 6.88
C PHE A 68 -11.27 4.71 8.18
N ILE A 69 -11.19 5.66 9.14
CA ILE A 69 -11.93 5.57 10.40
C ILE A 69 -13.44 5.65 10.11
N ASP A 70 -14.20 4.66 10.57
CA ASP A 70 -15.66 4.65 10.47
C ASP A 70 -16.29 5.38 11.65
N TYR A 71 -17.13 6.35 11.35
CA TYR A 71 -17.79 7.19 12.38
C TYR A 71 -18.85 6.44 13.17
N ARG A 72 -19.48 5.41 12.57
CA ARG A 72 -20.50 4.60 13.26
C ARG A 72 -19.86 3.86 14.43
N LEU A 73 -18.65 3.30 14.22
CA LEU A 73 -17.91 2.62 15.29
C LEU A 73 -17.48 3.58 16.41
N LEU A 74 -17.26 4.86 16.11
CA LEU A 74 -17.01 5.88 17.14
C LEU A 74 -18.30 6.23 17.90
N ALA A 75 -19.46 6.23 17.23
CA ALA A 75 -20.74 6.45 17.86
C ALA A 75 -21.14 5.27 18.75
N ASP A 76 -20.90 4.02 18.31
CA ASP A 76 -21.20 2.81 19.07
C ASP A 76 -20.51 2.77 20.44
N VAL A 77 -19.31 3.40 20.53
CA VAL A 77 -18.55 3.51 21.79
C VAL A 77 -18.75 4.87 22.50
N GLY A 78 -19.71 5.69 22.06
CA GLY A 78 -20.09 6.96 22.70
C GLY A 78 -19.11 8.11 22.47
N LEU A 79 -18.16 7.98 21.54
CA LEU A 79 -17.22 9.07 21.18
C LEU A 79 -17.83 10.07 20.19
N LEU A 80 -18.89 9.68 19.47
CA LEU A 80 -19.75 10.55 18.71
C LEU A 80 -21.21 10.33 19.13
N THR A 81 -22.07 11.35 18.95
CA THR A 81 -23.51 11.18 19.05
C THR A 81 -24.08 10.82 17.67
N ALA A 82 -25.30 10.27 17.62
CA ALA A 82 -25.89 9.84 16.34
C ALA A 82 -26.06 10.99 15.34
N ASP A 83 -26.35 12.19 15.82
CA ASP A 83 -26.50 13.42 15.04
C ASP A 83 -25.16 14.03 14.55
N GLU A 84 -24.06 13.60 15.12
CA GLU A 84 -22.71 13.98 14.68
C GLU A 84 -22.14 13.06 13.59
N VAL A 85 -22.74 11.88 13.40
CA VAL A 85 -22.40 10.99 12.29
C VAL A 85 -23.01 11.58 11.01
N PRO A 86 -22.21 11.87 9.97
CA PRO A 86 -22.72 12.43 8.72
C PRO A 86 -23.77 11.53 8.07
N ALA A 87 -24.73 12.18 7.38
CA ALA A 87 -25.68 11.45 6.56
C ALA A 87 -24.95 10.64 5.46
N ALA A 88 -25.52 9.50 5.12
CA ALA A 88 -24.98 8.65 4.06
C ALA A 88 -25.01 9.40 2.71
N ARG A 89 -23.90 9.28 1.96
CA ARG A 89 -23.76 9.80 0.60
C ARG A 89 -23.82 8.65 -0.41
N PRO A 90 -24.28 8.90 -1.63
CA PRO A 90 -24.15 7.94 -2.72
C PRO A 90 -22.67 7.53 -2.92
N VAL A 91 -22.46 6.27 -3.29
CA VAL A 91 -21.11 5.81 -3.63
C VAL A 91 -20.74 6.35 -5.02
N GLY A 92 -19.58 6.96 -5.11
CA GLY A 92 -19.01 7.52 -6.34
C GLY A 92 -17.50 7.71 -6.17
N PRO A 93 -16.81 8.29 -7.14
CA PRO A 93 -15.39 8.59 -7.03
C PRO A 93 -15.06 9.35 -5.73
N ILE A 94 -13.85 9.12 -5.20
CA ILE A 94 -13.43 9.77 -3.96
C ILE A 94 -13.11 11.24 -4.22
N ASP A 95 -13.75 12.13 -3.45
CA ASP A 95 -13.38 13.54 -3.36
C ASP A 95 -12.48 13.76 -2.13
N TYR A 96 -11.17 13.67 -2.34
CA TYR A 96 -10.18 13.87 -1.27
C TYR A 96 -10.21 15.29 -0.69
N GLY A 97 -10.56 16.29 -1.50
CA GLY A 97 -10.71 17.67 -1.03
C GLY A 97 -11.85 17.81 0.00
N ALA A 98 -12.99 17.15 -0.24
CA ALA A 98 -14.08 17.10 0.73
C ALA A 98 -13.65 16.35 2.00
N LEU A 99 -12.98 15.21 1.87
CA LEU A 99 -12.47 14.43 3.03
C LEU A 99 -11.50 15.25 3.88
N TYR A 100 -10.57 15.94 3.24
CA TYR A 100 -9.60 16.80 3.91
C TYR A 100 -10.26 17.88 4.77
N ASN A 101 -11.32 18.50 4.29
CA ASN A 101 -12.01 19.57 5.02
C ASN A 101 -12.95 19.04 6.12
N GLU A 102 -13.63 17.93 5.90
CA GLU A 102 -14.71 17.47 6.76
C GLU A 102 -14.25 16.53 7.88
N ARG A 103 -13.36 15.60 7.57
CA ARG A 103 -12.98 14.55 8.52
C ARG A 103 -12.31 15.06 9.79
N PRO A 104 -11.38 16.03 9.74
CA PRO A 104 -10.77 16.55 10.96
C PRO A 104 -11.77 17.16 11.93
N VAL A 105 -12.83 17.81 11.41
CA VAL A 105 -13.88 18.44 12.24
C VAL A 105 -14.64 17.41 13.08
N ILE A 106 -14.96 16.27 12.47
CA ILE A 106 -15.72 15.20 13.15
C ILE A 106 -14.79 14.42 14.10
N LEU A 107 -13.59 14.04 13.63
CA LEU A 107 -12.63 13.32 14.44
C LEU A 107 -12.15 14.12 15.65
N LYS A 108 -12.12 15.45 15.55
CA LYS A 108 -11.79 16.33 16.68
C LYS A 108 -12.79 16.19 17.83
N LYS A 109 -14.08 16.11 17.56
CA LYS A 109 -15.11 15.90 18.59
C LYS A 109 -14.92 14.57 19.33
N ALA A 110 -14.64 13.50 18.56
CA ALA A 110 -14.39 12.19 19.14
C ALA A 110 -13.09 12.20 19.99
N ALA A 111 -12.02 12.84 19.49
CA ALA A 111 -10.75 12.96 20.20
C ALA A 111 -10.90 13.73 21.51
N ASP A 112 -11.64 14.85 21.52
CA ASP A 112 -11.87 15.62 22.74
C ASP A 112 -12.58 14.80 23.82
N ARG A 113 -13.58 13.97 23.45
CA ARG A 113 -14.25 13.08 24.40
C ARG A 113 -13.33 11.97 24.90
N LEU A 114 -12.54 11.36 24.02
CA LEU A 114 -11.55 10.34 24.42
C LEU A 114 -10.54 10.89 25.43
N LEU A 115 -9.99 12.07 25.15
CA LEU A 115 -8.99 12.73 26.00
C LEU A 115 -9.57 13.11 27.36
N ALA A 116 -10.81 13.61 27.40
CA ALA A 116 -11.52 13.90 28.64
C ALA A 116 -11.81 12.66 29.49
N ALA A 117 -12.06 11.51 28.86
CA ALA A 117 -12.39 10.25 29.54
C ALA A 117 -11.20 9.53 30.19
N SER A 118 -9.95 9.99 29.96
CA SER A 118 -8.72 9.38 30.51
C SER A 118 -8.62 7.86 30.29
N SER A 119 -8.98 7.37 29.13
CA SER A 119 -9.05 5.95 28.76
C SER A 119 -7.76 5.16 29.06
N PRO A 120 -7.80 4.07 29.85
CA PRO A 120 -6.63 3.21 30.06
C PRO A 120 -6.11 2.56 28.77
N ALA A 121 -7.01 2.17 27.84
CA ALA A 121 -6.65 1.58 26.56
C ALA A 121 -5.86 2.58 25.68
N TYR A 122 -6.30 3.84 25.65
CA TYR A 122 -5.56 4.90 24.96
C TYR A 122 -4.17 5.12 25.53
N LYS A 123 -4.04 5.14 26.87
CA LYS A 123 -2.72 5.29 27.53
C LYS A 123 -1.80 4.10 27.22
N ALA A 124 -2.35 2.88 27.21
CA ALA A 124 -1.60 1.68 26.83
C ALA A 124 -1.11 1.76 25.38
N PHE A 125 -1.99 2.13 24.45
CA PHE A 125 -1.64 2.36 23.04
C PHE A 125 -0.52 3.40 22.88
N CYS A 126 -0.63 4.56 23.51
CA CYS A 126 0.42 5.59 23.43
C CYS A 126 1.77 5.08 23.95
N LYS A 127 1.77 4.26 25.01
CA LYS A 127 3.00 3.66 25.55
C LYS A 127 3.58 2.61 24.60
N GLU A 128 2.76 1.75 24.04
CA GLU A 128 3.17 0.70 23.13
C GLU A 128 3.71 1.25 21.81
N GLN A 129 3.06 2.29 21.27
CA GLN A 129 3.40 2.92 19.99
C GLN A 129 4.37 4.11 20.16
N ALA A 130 4.96 4.33 21.32
CA ALA A 130 5.81 5.50 21.62
C ALA A 130 7.02 5.66 20.68
N PHE A 131 7.48 4.58 20.04
CA PHE A 131 8.66 4.57 19.16
C PHE A 131 8.48 5.35 17.86
N TRP A 132 7.22 5.67 17.48
CA TRP A 132 6.90 6.47 16.29
C TRP A 132 5.81 7.53 16.55
N LEU A 133 4.85 7.24 17.43
CA LEU A 133 3.60 7.99 17.57
C LEU A 133 3.81 9.43 18.00
N GLU A 134 4.76 9.67 18.93
CA GLU A 134 5.06 11.03 19.44
C GLU A 134 5.64 11.92 18.34
N ASP A 135 6.60 11.40 17.57
CA ASP A 135 7.25 12.15 16.51
C ASP A 135 6.30 12.37 15.31
N TYR A 136 5.50 11.37 14.95
CA TYR A 136 4.45 11.54 13.95
C TYR A 136 3.42 12.60 14.35
N ALA A 137 2.90 12.52 15.57
CA ALA A 137 1.88 13.47 16.04
C ALA A 137 2.43 14.90 16.10
N LEU A 138 3.69 15.07 16.53
CA LEU A 138 4.35 16.37 16.51
C LEU A 138 4.59 16.86 15.07
N PHE A 139 5.06 15.99 14.16
CA PHE A 139 5.22 16.31 12.74
C PHE A 139 3.93 16.87 12.15
N MET A 140 2.81 16.15 12.34
CA MET A 140 1.51 16.56 11.82
C MET A 140 1.01 17.87 12.45
N ALA A 141 1.28 18.08 13.75
CA ALA A 141 0.91 19.31 14.44
C ALA A 141 1.71 20.51 13.92
N VAL A 142 3.02 20.35 13.71
CA VAL A 142 3.87 21.39 13.10
C VAL A 142 3.46 21.65 11.66
N LYS A 143 3.21 20.59 10.87
CA LYS A 143 2.75 20.71 9.49
C LYS A 143 1.46 21.50 9.38
N ALA A 144 0.50 21.25 10.26
CA ALA A 144 -0.75 22.02 10.32
C ALA A 144 -0.50 23.50 10.67
N GLU A 145 0.38 23.77 11.63
CA GLU A 145 0.79 25.14 12.01
C GLU A 145 1.49 25.89 10.86
N GLN A 146 2.29 25.15 10.04
CA GLN A 146 2.97 25.69 8.86
C GLN A 146 2.03 25.76 7.62
N GLY A 147 0.72 25.70 7.79
CA GLY A 147 -0.26 25.80 6.69
C GLY A 147 -0.17 24.65 5.69
N GLN A 148 0.22 23.46 6.12
CA GLN A 148 0.42 22.25 5.30
C GLN A 148 1.62 22.34 4.34
N ALA A 149 2.55 23.28 4.55
CA ALA A 149 3.79 23.34 3.78
C ALA A 149 4.57 22.02 3.87
N GLY A 150 5.26 21.67 2.80
CA GLY A 150 6.16 20.52 2.78
C GLY A 150 7.34 20.68 3.74
N LEU A 151 7.91 19.57 4.22
CA LEU A 151 9.04 19.60 5.16
C LEU A 151 10.20 20.48 4.66
N ALA A 152 10.48 20.45 3.35
CA ALA A 152 11.56 21.25 2.75
C ALA A 152 11.37 22.76 2.91
N ASP A 153 10.11 23.22 3.04
CA ASP A 153 9.75 24.64 3.15
C ASP A 153 9.61 25.14 4.60
N TRP A 154 9.85 24.26 5.59
CA TRP A 154 9.74 24.64 6.99
C TRP A 154 10.91 25.55 7.41
N PRO A 155 10.72 26.40 8.43
CA PRO A 155 11.82 27.14 9.06
C PRO A 155 12.96 26.19 9.47
N ASP A 156 14.20 26.62 9.27
CA ASP A 156 15.41 25.82 9.49
C ASP A 156 15.49 25.19 10.88
N ASP A 157 15.04 25.89 11.91
CA ASP A 157 15.08 25.40 13.28
C ASP A 157 14.10 24.26 13.56
N LEU A 158 12.93 24.31 12.92
CA LEU A 158 11.94 23.22 12.95
C LEU A 158 12.35 22.07 12.01
N ARG A 159 12.77 22.38 10.77
CA ARG A 159 13.20 21.38 9.80
C ARG A 159 14.39 20.56 10.31
N CYS A 160 15.39 21.22 10.87
CA CYS A 160 16.57 20.58 11.44
C CYS A 160 16.37 20.11 12.90
N ARG A 161 15.16 20.12 13.41
CA ARG A 161 14.80 19.66 14.77
C ARG A 161 15.71 20.26 15.86
N LYS A 162 16.01 21.56 15.82
CA LYS A 162 16.81 22.20 16.89
C LYS A 162 16.12 22.01 18.24
N PRO A 163 16.83 21.58 19.29
CA PRO A 163 16.22 21.18 20.56
C PRO A 163 15.26 22.23 21.15
N GLU A 164 15.62 23.51 21.08
CA GLU A 164 14.83 24.63 21.63
C GLU A 164 13.52 24.81 20.82
N ALA A 165 13.61 24.71 19.48
CA ALA A 165 12.44 24.82 18.60
C ALA A 165 11.46 23.65 18.80
N ILE A 166 11.99 22.43 18.95
CA ILE A 166 11.18 21.25 19.24
C ILE A 166 10.53 21.32 20.62
N ALA A 167 11.26 21.74 21.63
CA ALA A 167 10.70 21.92 22.99
C ALA A 167 9.56 22.97 22.99
N ALA A 168 9.77 24.09 22.31
CA ALA A 168 8.76 25.14 22.18
C ALA A 168 7.54 24.64 21.36
N ALA A 169 7.76 23.89 20.28
CA ALA A 169 6.68 23.31 19.49
C ALA A 169 5.85 22.29 20.29
N LYS A 170 6.49 21.38 21.03
CA LYS A 170 5.82 20.43 21.93
C LYS A 170 4.92 21.10 22.95
N GLN A 171 5.39 22.18 23.55
CA GLN A 171 4.60 22.94 24.52
C GLN A 171 3.43 23.68 23.87
N ARG A 172 3.67 24.37 22.76
CA ARG A 172 2.68 25.19 22.06
C ARG A 172 1.60 24.35 21.40
N LEU A 173 1.97 23.19 20.84
CA LEU A 173 1.11 22.33 20.04
C LEU A 173 0.59 21.10 20.82
N ALA A 174 0.73 21.06 22.14
CA ALA A 174 0.37 19.88 22.95
C ALA A 174 -1.04 19.33 22.63
N GLY A 175 -2.04 20.20 22.53
CA GLY A 175 -3.41 19.77 22.20
C GLY A 175 -3.56 19.21 20.78
N ALA A 176 -2.79 19.73 19.81
CA ALA A 176 -2.78 19.18 18.45
C ALA A 176 -2.07 17.81 18.41
N VAL A 177 -0.96 17.67 19.15
CA VAL A 177 -0.26 16.38 19.30
C VAL A 177 -1.19 15.33 19.90
N ASP A 178 -1.92 15.67 20.96
CA ASP A 178 -2.89 14.75 21.58
C ASP A 178 -4.02 14.37 20.61
N TYR A 179 -4.49 15.30 19.78
CA TYR A 179 -5.47 15.03 18.74
C TYR A 179 -4.95 13.98 17.74
N TYR A 180 -3.75 14.17 17.19
CA TYR A 180 -3.21 13.20 16.21
C TYR A 180 -2.95 11.83 16.83
N LYS A 181 -2.53 11.75 18.10
CA LYS A 181 -2.43 10.47 18.81
C LYS A 181 -3.79 9.79 19.00
N ALA A 182 -4.82 10.55 19.36
CA ALA A 182 -6.18 10.03 19.51
C ALA A 182 -6.72 9.48 18.18
N VAL A 183 -6.48 10.17 17.07
CA VAL A 183 -6.86 9.72 15.71
C VAL A 183 -6.16 8.40 15.37
N GLN A 184 -4.88 8.24 15.67
CA GLN A 184 -4.18 6.98 15.45
C GLN A 184 -4.72 5.85 16.35
N PHE A 185 -5.11 6.14 17.58
CA PHE A 185 -5.78 5.17 18.44
C PHE A 185 -7.11 4.69 17.84
N PHE A 186 -7.93 5.58 17.26
CA PHE A 186 -9.17 5.19 16.57
C PHE A 186 -8.88 4.28 15.40
N PHE A 187 -7.93 4.66 14.55
CA PHE A 187 -7.56 3.86 13.39
C PHE A 187 -7.12 2.45 13.82
N TYR A 188 -6.16 2.33 14.72
CA TYR A 188 -5.62 1.03 15.13
C TYR A 188 -6.64 0.16 15.87
N THR A 189 -7.55 0.78 16.64
CA THR A 189 -8.65 0.05 17.29
C THR A 189 -9.56 -0.60 16.24
N GLN A 190 -9.94 0.14 15.21
CA GLN A 190 -10.81 -0.37 14.14
C GLN A 190 -10.07 -1.34 13.22
N TRP A 191 -8.81 -1.06 12.89
CA TRP A 191 -7.99 -1.94 12.08
C TRP A 191 -7.78 -3.31 12.73
N ASN A 192 -7.41 -3.32 13.99
CA ASN A 192 -7.19 -4.57 14.73
C ASN A 192 -8.48 -5.40 14.86
N ALA A 193 -9.62 -4.74 15.02
CA ALA A 193 -10.91 -5.42 15.02
C ALA A 193 -11.20 -6.07 13.66
N LEU A 194 -10.99 -5.37 12.54
CA LEU A 194 -11.17 -5.92 11.20
C LEU A 194 -10.19 -7.06 10.92
N LYS A 195 -8.89 -6.90 11.25
CA LYS A 195 -7.89 -7.96 11.08
C LYS A 195 -8.26 -9.22 11.86
N THR A 196 -8.64 -9.06 13.14
CA THR A 196 -9.08 -10.19 13.99
C THR A 196 -10.29 -10.89 13.37
N TYR A 197 -11.26 -10.13 12.86
CA TYR A 197 -12.42 -10.69 12.18
C TYR A 197 -12.03 -11.45 10.92
N ALA A 198 -11.21 -10.86 10.04
CA ALA A 198 -10.72 -11.52 8.84
C ALA A 198 -10.01 -12.85 9.16
N ASN A 199 -9.08 -12.84 10.11
CA ASN A 199 -8.35 -14.04 10.50
C ASN A 199 -9.29 -15.10 11.10
N SER A 200 -10.32 -14.72 11.85
CA SER A 200 -11.32 -15.67 12.39
C SER A 200 -12.18 -16.33 11.31
N HIS A 201 -12.25 -15.73 10.12
CA HIS A 201 -12.91 -16.29 8.92
C HIS A 201 -11.91 -16.97 7.95
N GLY A 202 -10.67 -17.18 8.37
CA GLY A 202 -9.63 -17.81 7.55
C GLY A 202 -9.02 -16.90 6.48
N ILE A 203 -9.35 -15.60 6.52
CA ILE A 203 -8.82 -14.61 5.57
C ILE A 203 -7.55 -13.95 6.15
N GLN A 204 -6.47 -13.98 5.39
CA GLN A 204 -5.22 -13.32 5.69
C GLN A 204 -5.10 -12.00 4.93
N LEU A 205 -4.66 -10.94 5.62
CA LEU A 205 -4.47 -9.62 5.02
C LEU A 205 -3.08 -9.51 4.41
N VAL A 206 -3.01 -9.27 3.11
CA VAL A 206 -1.78 -8.95 2.40
C VAL A 206 -1.68 -7.42 2.33
N GLY A 207 -0.80 -6.85 3.15
CA GLY A 207 -0.51 -5.43 3.13
C GLY A 207 0.57 -5.07 2.12
N ASP A 208 0.78 -3.77 1.94
CA ASP A 208 1.75 -3.24 0.99
C ASP A 208 2.55 -2.11 1.66
N ILE A 209 3.86 -2.12 1.47
CA ILE A 209 4.76 -1.05 1.92
C ILE A 209 5.68 -0.61 0.79
N PRO A 210 5.73 0.69 0.46
CA PRO A 210 6.70 1.19 -0.49
C PRO A 210 8.11 1.07 0.09
N ILE A 211 9.13 0.76 -0.74
CA ILE A 211 10.51 0.74 -0.27
C ILE A 211 10.90 2.11 0.30
N TYR A 212 10.57 3.19 -0.38
CA TYR A 212 10.92 4.55 0.05
C TYR A 212 9.84 5.17 0.93
N VAL A 213 10.25 6.15 1.74
CA VAL A 213 9.33 7.04 2.47
C VAL A 213 9.04 8.28 1.62
N SER A 214 8.01 9.05 2.01
CA SER A 214 7.76 10.35 1.37
C SER A 214 8.82 11.39 1.77
N PRO A 215 9.18 12.34 0.88
CA PRO A 215 10.01 13.48 1.25
C PRO A 215 9.33 14.40 2.29
N ASP A 216 8.02 14.29 2.42
CA ASP A 216 7.20 14.99 3.38
C ASP A 216 6.68 14.00 4.42
N SER A 217 7.57 13.45 5.24
CA SER A 217 7.25 12.42 6.24
C SER A 217 7.92 12.66 7.58
N SER A 218 7.26 12.17 8.62
CA SER A 218 7.83 12.13 9.97
C SER A 218 9.10 11.29 10.04
N ASP A 219 9.23 10.29 9.18
CA ASP A 219 10.39 9.40 9.12
C ASP A 219 11.65 10.14 8.68
N LEU A 220 11.55 10.91 7.56
CA LEU A 220 12.65 11.76 7.11
C LEU A 220 12.98 12.85 8.13
N TRP A 221 11.94 13.49 8.69
CA TRP A 221 12.13 14.56 9.67
C TRP A 221 12.79 14.09 10.96
N THR A 222 12.45 12.89 11.43
CA THR A 222 12.93 12.35 12.70
C THR A 222 14.31 11.72 12.58
N HIS A 223 14.61 11.11 11.44
CA HIS A 223 15.83 10.36 11.17
C HIS A 223 16.54 10.80 9.89
N PRO A 224 16.82 12.11 9.70
CA PRO A 224 17.44 12.59 8.45
C PRO A 224 18.81 11.95 8.19
N GLU A 225 19.50 11.48 9.22
CA GLU A 225 20.78 10.76 9.10
C GLU A 225 20.69 9.40 8.40
N LEU A 226 19.49 8.85 8.27
CA LEU A 226 19.25 7.58 7.55
C LEU A 226 19.02 7.77 6.06
N PHE A 227 19.01 9.00 5.57
CA PHE A 227 18.71 9.36 4.18
C PHE A 227 19.80 10.24 3.59
N GLN A 228 19.87 10.26 2.25
CA GLN A 228 20.82 11.11 1.52
C GLN A 228 20.37 12.57 1.58
N THR A 229 20.73 13.25 2.67
CA THR A 229 20.42 14.66 2.94
C THR A 229 21.67 15.48 3.17
N ASP A 230 21.54 16.82 3.00
CA ASP A 230 22.55 17.77 3.45
C ASP A 230 22.37 18.09 4.95
N GLY A 231 23.27 18.92 5.49
CA GLY A 231 23.20 19.34 6.90
C GLY A 231 21.97 20.17 7.28
N ALA A 232 21.16 20.58 6.32
CA ALA A 232 19.91 21.31 6.48
C ALA A 232 18.66 20.45 6.17
N VAL A 233 18.83 19.14 6.06
CA VAL A 233 17.73 18.17 5.77
C VAL A 233 17.09 18.39 4.40
N HIS A 234 17.84 18.95 3.42
CA HIS A 234 17.41 18.91 2.04
C HIS A 234 17.95 17.64 1.36
N LEU A 235 17.14 17.06 0.48
CA LEU A 235 17.56 15.89 -0.27
C LEU A 235 18.71 16.24 -1.23
N THR A 236 19.74 15.41 -1.26
CA THR A 236 20.85 15.53 -2.24
C THR A 236 20.58 14.70 -3.47
N SER A 237 19.85 13.60 -3.31
CA SER A 237 19.42 12.71 -4.39
C SER A 237 18.03 12.18 -4.09
N VAL A 238 17.31 11.78 -5.15
CA VAL A 238 15.96 11.24 -5.08
C VAL A 238 15.82 9.96 -5.90
N ALA A 239 14.84 9.14 -5.54
CA ALA A 239 14.53 7.90 -6.21
C ALA A 239 13.78 8.11 -7.54
N GLY A 240 13.93 7.14 -8.42
CA GLY A 240 13.19 7.05 -9.67
C GLY A 240 13.53 5.79 -10.46
N CYS A 241 13.15 5.77 -11.73
CA CYS A 241 13.53 4.74 -12.70
C CYS A 241 14.15 5.37 -13.95
N PRO A 242 15.10 4.68 -14.59
CA PRO A 242 15.69 5.17 -15.84
C PRO A 242 14.63 5.24 -16.97
N PRO A 243 14.93 6.00 -18.04
CA PRO A 243 14.16 5.92 -19.27
C PRO A 243 14.02 4.49 -19.80
N ASP A 244 12.83 4.12 -20.23
CA ASP A 244 12.50 2.83 -20.82
C ASP A 244 11.51 2.97 -21.99
N ALA A 245 10.99 1.85 -22.50
CA ALA A 245 10.03 1.83 -23.60
C ALA A 245 8.64 2.41 -23.22
N PHE A 246 8.34 2.52 -21.93
CA PHE A 246 7.06 3.04 -21.43
C PHE A 246 7.15 4.50 -21.00
N ALA A 247 8.35 4.96 -20.57
CA ALA A 247 8.60 6.31 -20.08
C ALA A 247 9.93 6.85 -20.65
N ALA A 248 9.87 7.60 -21.76
CA ALA A 248 11.05 8.12 -22.46
C ALA A 248 11.95 9.01 -21.59
N ASP A 249 11.40 9.74 -20.60
CA ASP A 249 12.13 10.57 -19.64
C ASP A 249 12.46 9.84 -18.34
N GLY A 250 12.10 8.54 -18.25
CA GLY A 250 12.10 7.77 -17.03
C GLY A 250 11.02 8.21 -16.04
N GLN A 251 11.10 7.74 -14.81
CA GLN A 251 10.17 8.11 -13.75
C GLN A 251 10.92 8.82 -12.62
N LEU A 252 10.56 10.05 -12.33
CA LEU A 252 11.07 10.81 -11.20
C LEU A 252 10.07 10.68 -10.04
N TRP A 253 10.36 9.83 -9.05
CA TRP A 253 9.45 9.61 -7.92
C TRP A 253 9.60 10.65 -6.82
N GLY A 254 10.81 11.22 -6.68
CA GLY A 254 11.10 12.27 -5.72
C GLY A 254 11.27 11.81 -4.27
N ASN A 255 11.20 10.53 -4.00
CA ASN A 255 11.39 9.97 -2.65
C ASN A 255 12.85 10.08 -2.21
N PRO A 256 13.14 10.30 -0.90
CA PRO A 256 14.50 10.29 -0.38
C PRO A 256 15.15 8.91 -0.54
N LEU A 257 16.41 8.90 -0.92
CA LEU A 257 17.24 7.69 -0.94
C LEU A 257 17.85 7.44 0.43
N TYR A 258 18.02 6.17 0.78
CA TYR A 258 18.63 5.78 2.04
C TYR A 258 20.15 5.97 2.03
N ASP A 259 20.72 6.35 3.18
CA ASP A 259 22.14 6.21 3.48
C ASP A 259 22.38 4.78 3.96
N TRP A 260 22.57 3.84 3.03
CA TRP A 260 22.73 2.42 3.35
C TRP A 260 23.91 2.12 4.26
N PRO A 261 25.10 2.76 4.11
CA PRO A 261 26.19 2.62 5.08
C PRO A 261 25.77 2.94 6.51
N ARG A 262 24.94 3.96 6.69
CA ARG A 262 24.43 4.33 8.01
C ARG A 262 23.45 3.30 8.55
N HIS A 263 22.55 2.80 7.72
CA HIS A 263 21.64 1.72 8.08
C HIS A 263 22.39 0.44 8.49
N GLU A 264 23.42 0.06 7.75
CA GLU A 264 24.24 -1.12 8.05
C GLU A 264 25.00 -0.95 9.38
N ALA A 265 25.58 0.23 9.64
CA ALA A 265 26.24 0.56 10.88
C ALA A 265 25.32 0.45 12.12
N GLU A 266 24.02 0.63 11.95
CA GLU A 266 22.99 0.46 12.98
C GLU A 266 22.31 -0.92 12.94
N ASP A 267 22.86 -1.88 12.22
CA ASP A 267 22.29 -3.22 12.03
C ASP A 267 20.82 -3.14 11.54
N PHE A 268 20.56 -2.24 10.59
CA PHE A 268 19.24 -1.99 9.98
C PHE A 268 18.10 -1.79 10.99
N ARG A 269 18.36 -1.19 12.12
CA ARG A 269 17.40 -1.05 13.24
C ARG A 269 16.07 -0.47 12.81
N TRP A 270 16.07 0.63 12.04
CA TRP A 270 14.84 1.27 11.56
C TRP A 270 14.03 0.34 10.64
N TRP A 271 14.69 -0.34 9.69
CA TRP A 271 14.04 -1.29 8.80
C TRP A 271 13.47 -2.50 9.54
N LYS A 272 14.17 -3.02 10.54
CA LYS A 272 13.68 -4.09 11.41
C LYS A 272 12.41 -3.66 12.15
N GLN A 273 12.38 -2.43 12.66
CA GLN A 273 11.18 -1.87 13.29
C GLN A 273 10.04 -1.73 12.28
N ARG A 274 10.30 -1.22 11.08
CA ARG A 274 9.30 -1.05 10.01
C ARG A 274 8.69 -2.38 9.60
N ILE A 275 9.49 -3.40 9.30
CA ILE A 275 8.98 -4.72 8.91
C ILE A 275 8.26 -5.39 10.08
N LYS A 276 8.81 -5.33 11.30
CA LYS A 276 8.15 -5.85 12.50
C LYS A 276 6.78 -5.20 12.72
N HIS A 277 6.68 -3.90 12.53
CA HIS A 277 5.40 -3.20 12.62
C HIS A 277 4.45 -3.65 11.50
N ALA A 278 4.91 -3.68 10.26
CA ALA A 278 4.10 -4.14 9.13
C ALA A 278 3.57 -5.58 9.33
N THR A 279 4.42 -6.51 9.78
CA THR A 279 3.99 -7.91 10.07
C THR A 279 3.10 -8.03 11.30
N SER A 280 3.03 -7.03 12.17
CA SER A 280 2.06 -6.99 13.27
C SER A 280 0.66 -6.58 12.80
N ILE A 281 0.57 -5.71 11.80
CA ILE A 281 -0.70 -5.20 11.27
C ILE A 281 -1.20 -5.95 10.02
N TYR A 282 -0.33 -6.67 9.33
CA TYR A 282 -0.67 -7.56 8.20
C TYR A 282 -0.26 -9.00 8.50
N ASP A 283 -0.79 -9.95 7.76
CA ASP A 283 -0.38 -11.36 7.82
C ASP A 283 0.72 -11.67 6.81
N VAL A 284 0.69 -10.98 5.67
CA VAL A 284 1.70 -11.00 4.62
C VAL A 284 1.99 -9.56 4.19
N VAL A 285 3.24 -9.24 3.90
CA VAL A 285 3.68 -7.88 3.51
C VAL A 285 4.28 -7.91 2.11
N ARG A 286 3.65 -7.23 1.16
CA ARG A 286 4.29 -6.94 -0.13
C ARG A 286 5.24 -5.77 0.05
N ILE A 287 6.49 -5.93 -0.35
CA ILE A 287 7.45 -4.83 -0.43
C ILE A 287 7.53 -4.37 -1.87
N ASP A 288 7.06 -3.15 -2.09
CA ASP A 288 7.11 -2.50 -3.39
C ASP A 288 8.54 -2.12 -3.78
N HIS A 289 8.86 -2.26 -5.07
CA HIS A 289 10.19 -2.00 -5.65
C HIS A 289 11.34 -2.73 -4.93
N PHE A 290 11.16 -4.02 -4.61
CA PHE A 290 12.12 -4.83 -3.84
C PHE A 290 13.54 -4.85 -4.46
N ARG A 291 13.65 -4.73 -5.78
CA ARG A 291 14.96 -4.63 -6.45
C ARG A 291 15.84 -3.49 -5.92
N GLY A 292 15.24 -2.43 -5.36
CA GLY A 292 15.94 -1.28 -4.79
C GLY A 292 16.88 -1.62 -3.64
N PHE A 293 16.75 -2.79 -3.02
CA PHE A 293 17.73 -3.28 -2.04
C PHE A 293 19.01 -3.81 -2.68
N GLU A 294 18.98 -4.25 -3.93
CA GLU A 294 20.19 -4.66 -4.67
C GLU A 294 20.83 -3.48 -5.37
N SER A 295 20.04 -2.73 -6.12
CA SER A 295 20.45 -1.50 -6.79
C SER A 295 19.26 -0.58 -7.00
N TYR A 296 19.49 0.69 -6.77
CA TYR A 296 18.49 1.75 -6.89
C TYR A 296 18.95 2.83 -7.86
N TYR A 297 17.98 3.50 -8.50
CA TYR A 297 18.29 4.55 -9.43
C TYR A 297 18.29 5.91 -8.71
N SER A 298 19.47 6.53 -8.66
CA SER A 298 19.75 7.78 -7.96
C SER A 298 19.70 8.95 -8.95
N ILE A 299 18.87 9.93 -8.67
CA ILE A 299 18.71 11.13 -9.48
C ILE A 299 19.11 12.33 -8.63
N PRO A 300 20.04 13.20 -9.09
CA PRO A 300 20.38 14.41 -8.35
C PRO A 300 19.14 15.25 -8.01
N ALA A 301 19.01 15.69 -6.77
CA ALA A 301 17.88 16.51 -6.36
C ALA A 301 17.81 17.80 -7.20
N GLY A 302 16.58 18.21 -7.56
CA GLY A 302 16.35 19.38 -8.42
C GLY A 302 16.29 19.08 -9.92
N ASN A 303 16.63 17.86 -10.35
CA ASN A 303 16.38 17.43 -11.73
C ASN A 303 14.87 17.38 -12.02
N LYS A 304 14.49 17.69 -13.26
CA LYS A 304 13.08 17.67 -13.70
C LYS A 304 12.66 16.35 -14.32
N THR A 305 13.61 15.51 -14.69
CA THR A 305 13.42 14.19 -15.31
C THR A 305 14.41 13.21 -14.73
N ALA A 306 14.19 11.92 -14.95
CA ALA A 306 15.09 10.87 -14.51
C ALA A 306 16.32 10.66 -15.42
N ALA A 307 16.41 11.34 -16.58
CA ALA A 307 17.45 11.10 -17.58
C ALA A 307 18.90 11.33 -17.08
N GLY A 308 19.09 12.14 -16.04
CA GLY A 308 20.42 12.43 -15.46
C GLY A 308 20.80 11.53 -14.27
N GLY A 309 20.03 10.50 -13.99
CA GLY A 309 20.28 9.57 -12.89
C GLY A 309 21.30 8.48 -13.24
N HIS A 310 21.66 7.70 -12.23
CA HIS A 310 22.55 6.54 -12.36
C HIS A 310 22.21 5.46 -11.33
N TRP A 311 22.66 4.24 -11.59
CA TRP A 311 22.48 3.13 -10.68
C TRP A 311 23.50 3.15 -9.54
N GLU A 312 23.04 2.98 -8.31
CA GLU A 312 23.84 2.79 -7.12
C GLU A 312 23.53 1.45 -6.46
N LYS A 313 24.52 0.88 -5.78
CA LYS A 313 24.36 -0.38 -5.06
C LYS A 313 23.61 -0.18 -3.74
N GLY A 314 22.65 -1.05 -3.50
CA GLY A 314 21.97 -1.21 -2.21
C GLY A 314 22.69 -2.16 -1.27
N PRO A 315 22.12 -2.44 -0.10
CA PRO A 315 22.72 -3.32 0.92
C PRO A 315 22.63 -4.82 0.57
N ASP A 316 21.86 -5.19 -0.45
CA ASP A 316 21.74 -6.54 -1.01
C ASP A 316 21.55 -7.60 0.09
N ARG A 317 22.39 -8.59 0.09
CA ARG A 317 22.36 -9.74 0.99
C ARG A 317 22.45 -9.36 2.47
N ALA A 318 23.23 -8.34 2.81
CA ALA A 318 23.37 -7.88 4.19
C ALA A 318 22.02 -7.46 4.81
N PHE A 319 21.17 -6.82 4.02
CA PHE A 319 19.81 -6.46 4.45
C PHE A 319 18.95 -7.71 4.68
N ILE A 320 18.92 -8.63 3.71
CA ILE A 320 18.11 -9.85 3.79
C ILE A 320 18.51 -10.68 5.03
N ASP A 321 19.80 -10.91 5.24
CA ASP A 321 20.31 -11.69 6.37
C ASP A 321 19.96 -11.02 7.71
N ALA A 322 20.01 -9.68 7.78
CA ALA A 322 19.63 -8.93 8.97
C ALA A 322 18.13 -9.03 9.30
N ILE A 323 17.27 -9.00 8.27
CA ILE A 323 15.82 -9.16 8.44
C ILE A 323 15.48 -10.60 8.85
N HIS A 324 16.02 -11.61 8.17
CA HIS A 324 15.79 -13.02 8.50
C HIS A 324 16.20 -13.35 9.93
N LYS A 325 17.38 -12.86 10.34
CA LYS A 325 17.86 -13.03 11.72
C LYS A 325 16.93 -12.44 12.77
N ALA A 326 16.30 -11.31 12.46
CA ALA A 326 15.48 -10.58 13.41
C ALA A 326 14.01 -11.07 13.45
N LEU A 327 13.44 -11.47 12.30
CA LEU A 327 12.00 -11.65 12.12
C LEU A 327 11.63 -13.03 11.52
N GLY A 328 12.61 -13.82 11.07
CA GLY A 328 12.38 -15.08 10.34
C GLY A 328 12.19 -14.85 8.84
N GLU A 329 11.90 -15.92 8.10
CA GLU A 329 11.90 -15.97 6.63
C GLU A 329 10.49 -15.84 6.01
N GLY A 330 9.44 -15.72 6.80
CA GLY A 330 8.06 -15.80 6.30
C GLY A 330 7.33 -14.46 6.14
N GLY A 331 6.22 -14.50 5.38
CA GLY A 331 5.25 -13.43 5.34
C GLY A 331 5.63 -12.21 4.48
N ILE A 332 6.60 -12.34 3.56
CA ILE A 332 6.97 -11.23 2.64
C ILE A 332 6.78 -11.67 1.19
N ILE A 333 6.23 -10.79 0.37
CA ILE A 333 6.18 -10.86 -1.10
C ILE A 333 7.12 -9.76 -1.63
N ALA A 334 7.99 -10.12 -2.56
CA ALA A 334 8.89 -9.17 -3.21
C ALA A 334 8.29 -8.71 -4.55
N GLU A 335 8.08 -7.40 -4.70
CA GLU A 335 7.77 -6.86 -6.02
C GLU A 335 9.06 -6.80 -6.85
N ASP A 336 9.15 -7.71 -7.83
CA ASP A 336 10.29 -7.94 -8.72
C ASP A 336 9.95 -7.64 -10.19
N LEU A 337 9.08 -6.68 -10.44
CA LEU A 337 8.66 -6.31 -11.79
C LEU A 337 9.72 -5.46 -12.51
N GLY A 338 9.63 -5.41 -13.85
CA GLY A 338 10.55 -4.68 -14.71
C GLY A 338 11.83 -5.43 -15.03
N TYR A 339 12.91 -4.69 -15.35
CA TYR A 339 14.17 -5.29 -15.78
C TYR A 339 14.97 -5.87 -14.59
N LEU A 340 15.15 -7.17 -14.57
CA LEU A 340 15.86 -7.90 -13.51
C LEU A 340 17.25 -8.33 -13.98
N THR A 341 18.29 -7.77 -13.34
CA THR A 341 19.66 -8.23 -13.54
C THR A 341 19.91 -9.59 -12.89
N PRO A 342 20.99 -10.32 -13.26
CA PRO A 342 21.35 -11.56 -12.58
C PRO A 342 21.53 -11.39 -11.05
N GLU A 343 22.04 -10.24 -10.61
CA GLU A 343 22.28 -9.92 -9.20
C GLU A 343 20.96 -9.77 -8.45
N VAL A 344 19.97 -9.04 -9.00
CA VAL A 344 18.61 -8.93 -8.43
C VAL A 344 17.96 -10.30 -8.31
N LYS A 345 18.07 -11.15 -9.34
CA LYS A 345 17.56 -12.53 -9.31
C LYS A 345 18.23 -13.37 -8.23
N ALA A 346 19.56 -13.20 -8.05
CA ALA A 346 20.30 -13.89 -7.01
C ALA A 346 19.90 -13.44 -5.60
N MET A 347 19.68 -12.13 -5.38
CA MET A 347 19.17 -11.60 -4.11
C MET A 347 17.75 -12.13 -3.83
N LEU A 348 16.87 -12.10 -4.80
CA LEU A 348 15.51 -12.64 -4.65
C LEU A 348 15.51 -14.13 -4.32
N ALA A 349 16.31 -14.93 -5.03
CA ALA A 349 16.45 -16.35 -4.74
C ALA A 349 17.01 -16.60 -3.32
N ALA A 350 17.96 -15.78 -2.88
CA ALA A 350 18.53 -15.86 -1.54
C ALA A 350 17.58 -15.42 -0.43
N SER A 351 16.62 -14.53 -0.73
CA SER A 351 15.61 -14.11 0.23
C SER A 351 14.54 -15.19 0.49
N GLY A 352 14.36 -16.12 -0.46
CA GLY A 352 13.26 -17.09 -0.41
C GLY A 352 11.87 -16.47 -0.59
N TYR A 353 11.76 -15.18 -0.81
CA TYR A 353 10.47 -14.50 -0.98
C TYR A 353 9.86 -14.79 -2.36
N PRO A 354 8.54 -15.00 -2.46
CA PRO A 354 7.88 -15.11 -3.76
C PRO A 354 7.95 -13.76 -4.51
N GLY A 355 8.35 -13.82 -5.77
CA GLY A 355 8.26 -12.70 -6.71
C GLY A 355 6.89 -12.63 -7.38
N MET A 356 6.62 -11.57 -8.12
CA MET A 356 5.33 -11.30 -8.76
C MET A 356 5.34 -11.67 -10.25
N LYS A 357 4.19 -12.12 -10.76
CA LYS A 357 3.97 -12.41 -12.17
C LYS A 357 2.66 -11.78 -12.63
N ILE A 358 2.71 -11.01 -13.72
CA ILE A 358 1.57 -10.26 -14.24
C ILE A 358 1.15 -10.87 -15.57
N MET A 359 -0.09 -11.37 -15.65
CA MET A 359 -0.60 -12.05 -16.83
C MET A 359 -0.69 -11.13 -18.06
N GLN A 360 -1.07 -9.87 -17.87
CA GLN A 360 -1.12 -8.90 -18.97
C GLN A 360 0.25 -8.75 -19.66
N PHE A 361 1.35 -8.78 -18.89
CA PHE A 361 2.71 -8.68 -19.47
C PHE A 361 3.10 -9.88 -20.31
N ALA A 362 2.44 -11.04 -20.13
CA ALA A 362 2.68 -12.21 -20.95
C ALA A 362 2.28 -12.00 -22.44
N PHE A 363 1.40 -11.06 -22.68
CA PHE A 363 0.80 -10.82 -24.00
C PHE A 363 1.07 -9.41 -24.54
N ASP A 364 1.76 -8.55 -23.80
CA ASP A 364 2.17 -7.22 -24.26
C ASP A 364 3.50 -7.32 -25.02
N SER A 365 3.47 -7.08 -26.34
CA SER A 365 4.64 -7.16 -27.21
C SER A 365 5.74 -6.13 -26.90
N ARG A 366 5.43 -5.12 -26.10
CA ARG A 366 6.39 -4.10 -25.63
C ARG A 366 7.17 -4.56 -24.41
N GLU A 367 6.67 -5.57 -23.69
CA GLU A 367 7.30 -6.10 -22.49
C GLU A 367 8.49 -6.99 -22.84
N PRO A 368 9.73 -6.64 -22.47
CA PRO A 368 10.92 -7.42 -22.83
C PRO A 368 11.09 -8.69 -22.00
N GLY A 369 10.32 -8.82 -20.93
CA GLY A 369 10.36 -9.98 -20.03
C GLY A 369 9.59 -11.17 -20.59
N ASN A 370 9.89 -12.37 -20.09
CA ASN A 370 9.08 -13.56 -20.38
C ASN A 370 8.13 -13.81 -19.21
N TYR A 371 6.88 -13.39 -19.36
CA TYR A 371 5.80 -13.57 -18.39
C TYR A 371 4.80 -14.67 -18.77
N LEU A 372 5.13 -15.51 -19.74
CA LEU A 372 4.25 -16.63 -20.12
C LEU A 372 4.12 -17.65 -18.97
N PRO A 373 2.93 -18.15 -18.67
CA PRO A 373 2.66 -18.97 -17.49
C PRO A 373 3.55 -20.20 -17.30
N TYR A 374 4.02 -20.81 -18.40
CA TYR A 374 4.92 -21.97 -18.33
C TYR A 374 6.32 -21.64 -17.77
N THR A 375 6.67 -20.35 -17.66
CA THR A 375 7.97 -19.90 -17.13
C THR A 375 7.94 -19.57 -15.65
N TYR A 376 6.76 -19.58 -15.04
CA TYR A 376 6.62 -19.15 -13.63
C TYR A 376 7.29 -20.15 -12.69
N PRO A 377 8.03 -19.68 -11.69
CA PRO A 377 8.44 -20.53 -10.58
C PRO A 377 7.24 -20.81 -9.67
N ARG A 378 7.29 -21.94 -8.96
CA ARG A 378 6.26 -22.27 -7.98
C ARG A 378 6.16 -21.21 -6.87
N ASN A 379 7.31 -20.81 -6.32
CA ASN A 379 7.39 -19.73 -5.30
C ASN A 379 7.18 -18.36 -5.96
N SER A 380 5.95 -18.05 -6.31
CA SER A 380 5.55 -16.77 -6.91
C SER A 380 4.09 -16.45 -6.64
N VAL A 381 3.73 -15.18 -6.81
CA VAL A 381 2.37 -14.68 -6.79
C VAL A 381 2.00 -14.22 -8.20
N VAL A 382 0.91 -14.75 -8.74
CA VAL A 382 0.41 -14.36 -10.07
C VAL A 382 -0.81 -13.46 -9.96
N TYR A 383 -0.88 -12.48 -10.84
CA TYR A 383 -1.96 -11.52 -10.98
C TYR A 383 -2.44 -11.47 -12.43
N THR A 384 -3.70 -11.17 -12.67
CA THR A 384 -4.16 -10.72 -14.01
C THR A 384 -3.54 -9.37 -14.36
N GLY A 385 -3.58 -8.44 -13.42
CA GLY A 385 -2.93 -7.13 -13.36
C GLY A 385 -2.86 -6.69 -11.91
N THR A 386 -2.12 -5.62 -11.61
CA THR A 386 -2.06 -4.97 -10.30
C THR A 386 -2.90 -3.68 -10.27
N HIS A 387 -2.82 -2.90 -9.19
CA HIS A 387 -3.43 -1.58 -9.10
C HIS A 387 -2.86 -0.56 -10.10
N ASP A 388 -1.67 -0.80 -10.64
CA ASP A 388 -1.00 0.05 -11.64
C ASP A 388 -1.40 -0.30 -13.08
N ASN A 389 -1.93 -1.49 -13.30
CA ASN A 389 -2.40 -1.93 -14.59
C ASN A 389 -3.82 -1.42 -14.86
N VAL A 390 -4.20 -1.33 -16.11
CA VAL A 390 -5.61 -1.26 -16.49
C VAL A 390 -6.27 -2.60 -16.13
N THR A 391 -7.59 -2.63 -15.93
CA THR A 391 -8.33 -3.88 -15.73
C THR A 391 -8.11 -4.85 -16.90
N ALA A 392 -8.30 -6.15 -16.70
CA ALA A 392 -8.14 -7.14 -17.78
C ALA A 392 -9.06 -6.84 -18.96
N GLU A 393 -10.31 -6.41 -18.70
CA GLU A 393 -11.25 -5.98 -19.73
C GLU A 393 -10.78 -4.69 -20.43
N GLY A 394 -10.30 -3.71 -19.68
CA GLY A 394 -9.71 -2.49 -20.24
C GLY A 394 -8.45 -2.77 -21.07
N TRP A 395 -7.64 -3.76 -20.69
CA TRP A 395 -6.49 -4.21 -21.48
C TRP A 395 -6.96 -4.81 -22.80
N ARG A 396 -7.96 -5.72 -22.78
CA ARG A 396 -8.57 -6.30 -23.99
C ARG A 396 -9.03 -5.23 -24.98
N GLN A 397 -9.59 -4.13 -24.48
CA GLN A 397 -10.12 -3.03 -25.30
C GLN A 397 -9.02 -2.08 -25.83
N SER A 398 -7.89 -1.93 -25.12
CA SER A 398 -6.86 -0.92 -25.40
C SER A 398 -5.56 -1.48 -25.96
N ALA A 399 -5.28 -2.77 -25.78
CA ALA A 399 -4.11 -3.44 -26.34
C ALA A 399 -4.17 -3.52 -27.87
N SER A 400 -3.04 -3.79 -28.51
CA SER A 400 -3.00 -3.95 -29.95
C SER A 400 -3.85 -5.18 -30.38
N ALA A 401 -4.45 -5.10 -31.57
CA ALA A 401 -5.21 -6.25 -32.11
C ALA A 401 -4.34 -7.52 -32.22
N GLU A 402 -3.03 -7.37 -32.45
CA GLU A 402 -2.08 -8.46 -32.51
C GLU A 402 -1.86 -9.11 -31.15
N ASP A 403 -1.68 -8.30 -30.08
CA ASP A 403 -1.52 -8.78 -28.70
C ASP A 403 -2.77 -9.51 -28.21
N VAL A 404 -3.96 -8.94 -28.45
CA VAL A 404 -5.24 -9.59 -28.13
C VAL A 404 -5.39 -10.91 -28.88
N ALA A 405 -5.10 -10.93 -30.19
CA ALA A 405 -5.18 -12.14 -31.00
C ALA A 405 -4.18 -13.22 -30.54
N TYR A 406 -2.98 -12.79 -30.08
CA TYR A 406 -2.00 -13.70 -29.51
C TYR A 406 -2.50 -14.31 -28.19
N ALA A 407 -3.01 -13.46 -27.28
CA ALA A 407 -3.58 -13.89 -26.01
C ALA A 407 -4.73 -14.89 -26.22
N CYS A 408 -5.69 -14.58 -27.09
CA CYS A 408 -6.80 -15.47 -27.41
C CYS A 408 -6.35 -16.85 -27.99
N ARG A 409 -5.35 -16.85 -28.87
CA ARG A 409 -4.78 -18.10 -29.39
C ARG A 409 -4.07 -18.91 -28.30
N TYR A 410 -3.31 -18.25 -27.43
CA TYR A 410 -2.57 -18.90 -26.35
C TYR A 410 -3.53 -19.49 -25.31
N LEU A 411 -4.52 -18.71 -24.90
CA LEU A 411 -5.51 -19.09 -23.90
C LEU A 411 -6.67 -19.91 -24.46
N ARG A 412 -6.76 -20.04 -25.79
CA ARG A 412 -7.80 -20.79 -26.53
C ARG A 412 -9.22 -20.32 -26.23
N CYS A 413 -9.43 -19.02 -26.25
CA CYS A 413 -10.72 -18.39 -26.01
C CYS A 413 -11.13 -17.45 -27.16
N ALA A 414 -12.39 -17.06 -27.18
CA ALA A 414 -12.86 -15.95 -27.99
C ALA A 414 -12.48 -14.61 -27.35
N PRO A 415 -12.38 -13.51 -28.11
CA PRO A 415 -12.00 -12.21 -27.54
C PRO A 415 -12.92 -11.74 -26.40
N GLU A 416 -14.21 -12.01 -26.46
CA GLU A 416 -15.20 -11.69 -25.44
C GLU A 416 -14.99 -12.44 -24.12
N ASP A 417 -14.35 -13.61 -24.16
CA ASP A 417 -14.07 -14.46 -23.00
C ASP A 417 -12.67 -14.25 -22.43
N LEU A 418 -11.89 -13.30 -22.97
CA LEU A 418 -10.46 -13.17 -22.66
C LEU A 418 -10.19 -12.84 -21.19
N THR A 419 -11.00 -11.99 -20.56
CA THR A 419 -10.87 -11.64 -19.13
C THR A 419 -11.01 -12.89 -18.26
N GLU A 420 -12.04 -13.69 -18.48
CA GLU A 420 -12.25 -14.95 -17.76
C GLU A 420 -11.15 -15.97 -18.03
N ALA A 421 -10.67 -16.06 -19.26
CA ALA A 421 -9.57 -16.94 -19.63
C ALA A 421 -8.25 -16.54 -18.95
N MET A 422 -7.97 -15.25 -18.77
CA MET A 422 -6.83 -14.75 -18.00
C MET A 422 -6.94 -15.12 -16.52
N ILE A 423 -8.13 -14.97 -15.92
CA ILE A 423 -8.40 -15.38 -14.53
C ILE A 423 -8.14 -16.88 -14.37
N CYS A 424 -8.72 -17.71 -15.24
CA CYS A 424 -8.52 -19.15 -15.23
C CYS A 424 -7.04 -19.53 -15.41
N ALA A 425 -6.31 -18.84 -16.28
CA ALA A 425 -4.88 -19.05 -16.47
C ALA A 425 -4.06 -18.74 -15.21
N CYS A 426 -4.39 -17.64 -14.50
CA CYS A 426 -3.79 -17.32 -13.19
C CYS A 426 -4.10 -18.42 -12.16
N LEU A 427 -5.34 -18.87 -12.07
CA LEU A 427 -5.73 -19.90 -11.12
C LEU A 427 -5.11 -21.26 -11.42
N SER A 428 -4.94 -21.62 -12.70
CA SER A 428 -4.39 -22.92 -13.14
C SER A 428 -2.87 -23.00 -13.13
N CYS A 429 -2.15 -21.88 -13.17
CA CYS A 429 -0.68 -21.87 -13.26
C CYS A 429 -0.01 -22.46 -11.99
N VAL A 430 1.31 -22.65 -12.06
CA VAL A 430 2.09 -23.31 -11.00
C VAL A 430 2.34 -22.45 -9.77
N SER A 431 2.11 -21.13 -9.84
CA SER A 431 2.34 -20.19 -8.72
C SER A 431 1.57 -20.62 -7.46
N ASP A 432 2.24 -20.57 -6.31
CA ASP A 432 1.61 -20.94 -5.04
C ASP A 432 0.48 -19.98 -4.65
N MET A 433 0.56 -18.71 -5.03
CA MET A 433 -0.49 -17.72 -4.78
C MET A 433 -1.01 -17.14 -6.09
N ALA A 434 -2.33 -16.95 -6.21
CA ALA A 434 -2.98 -16.20 -7.29
C ALA A 434 -3.86 -15.12 -6.68
N VAL A 435 -3.61 -13.85 -7.02
CA VAL A 435 -4.39 -12.70 -6.53
C VAL A 435 -5.00 -11.97 -7.72
N ILE A 436 -6.33 -11.91 -7.74
CA ILE A 436 -7.07 -11.31 -8.84
C ILE A 436 -7.72 -10.01 -8.36
N PRO A 437 -7.54 -8.87 -9.05
CA PRO A 437 -8.28 -7.65 -8.74
C PRO A 437 -9.80 -7.88 -8.76
N LEU A 438 -10.52 -7.32 -7.81
CA LEU A 438 -11.98 -7.43 -7.78
C LEU A 438 -12.63 -6.89 -9.07
N ALA A 439 -12.04 -5.83 -9.65
CA ALA A 439 -12.50 -5.25 -10.90
C ALA A 439 -12.47 -6.26 -12.08
N ASP A 440 -11.49 -7.18 -12.10
CA ASP A 440 -11.39 -8.22 -13.12
C ASP A 440 -12.44 -9.31 -12.91
N TRP A 441 -12.70 -9.74 -11.68
CA TRP A 441 -13.80 -10.64 -11.34
C TRP A 441 -15.18 -10.08 -11.72
N LEU A 442 -15.31 -8.77 -11.74
CA LEU A 442 -16.55 -8.07 -12.12
C LEU A 442 -16.57 -7.70 -13.62
N HIS A 443 -15.54 -8.06 -14.37
CA HIS A 443 -15.37 -7.71 -15.79
C HIS A 443 -15.53 -6.20 -16.05
N LEU A 444 -15.03 -5.37 -15.13
CA LEU A 444 -15.11 -3.92 -15.29
C LEU A 444 -14.07 -3.42 -16.29
N ASP A 445 -14.45 -2.40 -17.04
CA ASP A 445 -13.59 -1.75 -18.02
C ASP A 445 -12.53 -0.81 -17.39
N ALA A 446 -11.85 -0.03 -18.23
CA ALA A 446 -10.78 0.86 -17.82
C ALA A 446 -11.18 1.95 -16.81
N GLU A 447 -12.49 2.25 -16.64
CA GLU A 447 -12.97 3.23 -15.66
C GLU A 447 -12.73 2.75 -14.21
N ALA A 448 -12.62 1.43 -14.02
CA ALA A 448 -12.28 0.84 -12.73
C ALA A 448 -10.78 0.78 -12.42
N ARG A 449 -9.93 1.38 -13.24
CA ARG A 449 -8.49 1.47 -12.99
C ARG A 449 -8.22 2.29 -11.74
N ILE A 450 -7.32 1.81 -10.89
CA ILE A 450 -6.98 2.44 -9.61
C ILE A 450 -5.91 3.51 -9.81
N ASN A 451 -4.83 3.16 -10.50
CA ASN A 451 -3.70 4.07 -10.73
C ASN A 451 -3.17 3.97 -12.16
N THR A 452 -2.77 5.12 -12.69
CA THR A 452 -1.98 5.23 -13.91
C THR A 452 -0.63 5.85 -13.52
N PRO A 453 0.46 5.06 -13.48
CA PRO A 453 1.77 5.54 -13.09
C PRO A 453 2.20 6.78 -13.86
N SER A 454 2.97 7.66 -13.21
CA SER A 454 3.46 8.92 -13.78
C SER A 454 2.38 9.93 -14.18
N THR A 455 1.14 9.78 -13.70
CA THR A 455 0.06 10.76 -13.91
C THR A 455 -0.47 11.31 -12.57
N GLN A 456 -1.17 12.44 -12.64
CA GLN A 456 -1.83 13.05 -11.50
C GLN A 456 -3.31 13.29 -11.79
N GLY A 457 -4.13 13.39 -10.75
CA GLY A 457 -5.51 13.87 -10.79
C GLY A 457 -6.59 12.81 -10.68
N ALA A 458 -6.62 11.78 -11.54
CA ALA A 458 -7.70 10.79 -11.55
C ALA A 458 -7.38 9.48 -10.80
N ASN A 459 -6.18 9.38 -10.21
CA ASN A 459 -5.73 8.17 -9.52
C ASN A 459 -6.34 8.03 -8.12
N TRP A 460 -6.45 6.81 -7.62
CA TRP A 460 -6.84 6.45 -6.25
C TRP A 460 -8.30 6.78 -5.89
N GLN A 461 -9.15 7.08 -6.90
CA GLN A 461 -10.52 7.57 -6.71
C GLN A 461 -11.59 6.51 -6.96
N TRP A 462 -11.23 5.41 -7.62
CA TRP A 462 -12.21 4.38 -7.97
C TRP A 462 -12.82 3.73 -6.73
N ARG A 463 -14.14 3.52 -6.77
CA ARG A 463 -14.91 2.83 -5.72
C ARG A 463 -15.90 1.84 -6.32
N LEU A 464 -16.09 0.75 -5.61
CA LEU A 464 -17.09 -0.26 -5.95
C LEU A 464 -18.50 0.34 -5.78
N THR A 465 -19.23 0.47 -6.88
CA THR A 465 -20.61 1.03 -6.88
C THR A 465 -21.69 -0.03 -6.96
N GLN A 466 -21.33 -1.24 -7.44
CA GLN A 466 -22.27 -2.35 -7.58
C GLN A 466 -22.19 -3.30 -6.38
N PRO A 467 -23.30 -3.98 -6.03
CA PRO A 467 -23.32 -4.92 -4.92
C PRO A 467 -22.53 -6.19 -5.27
N LEU A 468 -21.83 -6.73 -4.29
CA LEU A 468 -21.27 -8.08 -4.36
C LEU A 468 -22.41 -9.09 -4.15
N THR A 469 -22.64 -9.94 -5.15
CA THR A 469 -23.79 -10.87 -5.14
C THR A 469 -23.36 -12.28 -4.71
N PRO A 470 -24.29 -13.07 -4.13
CA PRO A 470 -24.02 -14.49 -3.87
C PRO A 470 -23.69 -15.29 -5.13
N ALA A 471 -24.17 -14.86 -6.29
CA ALA A 471 -23.81 -15.52 -7.57
C ALA A 471 -22.33 -15.30 -7.91
N LEU A 472 -21.79 -14.10 -7.66
CA LEU A 472 -20.37 -13.83 -7.86
C LEU A 472 -19.49 -14.63 -6.89
N SER A 473 -19.81 -14.65 -5.59
CA SER A 473 -19.02 -15.43 -4.63
C SER A 473 -19.08 -16.94 -4.94
N ALA A 474 -20.22 -17.46 -5.38
CA ALA A 474 -20.35 -18.84 -5.82
C ALA A 474 -19.51 -19.17 -7.05
N HIS A 475 -19.49 -18.28 -8.07
CA HIS A 475 -18.64 -18.42 -9.25
C HIS A 475 -17.14 -18.44 -8.89
N ILE A 476 -16.70 -17.48 -8.07
CA ILE A 476 -15.31 -17.42 -7.60
C ILE A 476 -14.96 -18.70 -6.81
N ALA A 477 -15.85 -19.16 -5.92
CA ALA A 477 -15.66 -20.37 -5.13
C ALA A 477 -15.56 -21.63 -5.99
N GLU A 478 -16.37 -21.72 -7.05
CA GLU A 478 -16.33 -22.82 -8.03
C GLU A 478 -14.96 -22.88 -8.73
N LEU A 479 -14.48 -21.78 -9.27
CA LEU A 479 -13.16 -21.73 -9.94
C LEU A 479 -12.02 -21.97 -8.94
N THR A 480 -12.12 -21.42 -7.73
CA THR A 480 -11.13 -21.66 -6.67
C THR A 480 -11.02 -23.15 -6.34
N ALA A 481 -12.14 -23.84 -6.24
CA ALA A 481 -12.19 -25.29 -5.99
C ALA A 481 -11.71 -26.10 -7.21
N LEU A 482 -12.14 -25.72 -8.42
CA LEU A 482 -11.73 -26.38 -9.67
C LEU A 482 -10.20 -26.42 -9.83
N TYR A 483 -9.52 -25.33 -9.46
CA TYR A 483 -8.07 -25.20 -9.58
C TYR A 483 -7.31 -25.52 -8.28
N HIS A 484 -7.95 -26.18 -7.30
CA HIS A 484 -7.36 -26.63 -6.03
C HIS A 484 -6.63 -25.49 -5.30
N ARG A 485 -7.35 -24.36 -5.07
CA ARG A 485 -6.86 -23.22 -4.30
C ARG A 485 -7.70 -22.94 -3.05
N VAL A 486 -8.55 -23.90 -2.68
CA VAL A 486 -9.38 -23.80 -1.45
C VAL A 486 -8.48 -23.93 -0.23
N PRO A 487 -8.66 -23.09 0.82
CA PRO A 487 -7.87 -23.19 2.05
C PRO A 487 -7.97 -24.58 2.69
N GLY A 488 -6.81 -25.16 3.05
CA GLY A 488 -6.74 -26.43 3.77
C GLY A 488 -6.91 -27.70 2.93
N GLU A 489 -7.15 -27.62 1.61
CA GLU A 489 -7.11 -28.78 0.72
C GLU A 489 -5.65 -29.12 0.37
N GLU A 490 -5.19 -30.30 0.81
CA GLU A 490 -3.95 -30.91 0.30
C GLU A 490 -4.26 -31.72 -0.95
N LEU A 491 -3.38 -31.63 -1.97
CA LEU A 491 -3.46 -32.43 -3.20
C LEU A 491 -3.01 -33.86 -2.94
#